data_d89fe9846ba78f528464748d1566c9e3
#
_entry.id   d89fe9846ba78f528464748d1566c9e3
#
_cell.length_a   1.000
_cell.length_b   1.000
_cell.length_c   1.000
_cell.angle_alpha   90.00
_cell.angle_beta   90.00
_cell.angle_gamma   90.00
#
_symmetry.space_group_name_H-M   'P 1'
#
loop_
_entity.id
_entity.type
_entity.pdbx_description
1 polymer ?
#
loop_
_entity_poly.entity_id
_entity_poly.type
_entity_poly.pdbx_seq_one_letter_code
_entity_poly.pdbx_strand_id
1 'polypeptide(L)'
;MSVNKKAAVKTGFVITGREVQQDVYFDLKIGNGTLGIQLGEGVESYEFEDPALLASSEGIKPGTLISLKVNLKEGYGGLEAVSENKNAEFTVKDNVVSFVMPTESLSVTLQAYRLHTITYLYQYKGYGTYQTAYFAENEKTTEAQQPVIEGLTFRGWYTTSDLTGEPYTFGDTLKTDVTLYADWTCNVTVHFTPAKGTASYWQGTGADRQEIYLLGDKNQTYYQFTYSTLRPEEKLLDIQVPEYEGYQFMGWYADPECSTKAIDLETYKVSGGMDIYAGWAKIVDILFDKNDGSADTLHEQATG
;
A
#
# COMPACT_ATOMS: atom_id res chain seq x y z
N MET A 1 -55.37 -17.84 5.18
CA MET A 1 -56.35 -16.85 4.71
C MET A 1 -55.57 -15.75 4.00
N SER A 2 -55.69 -15.75 2.69
CA SER A 2 -55.01 -14.77 1.81
C SER A 2 -55.76 -13.45 1.91
N VAL A 3 -55.13 -12.41 2.40
CA VAL A 3 -55.69 -11.06 2.37
C VAL A 3 -55.13 -10.36 1.13
N ASN A 4 -55.91 -10.43 0.05
CA ASN A 4 -55.70 -9.58 -1.12
C ASN A 4 -55.93 -8.11 -0.73
N LYS A 5 -54.88 -7.39 -0.39
CA LYS A 5 -54.93 -5.93 -0.32
C LYS A 5 -54.60 -5.37 -1.70
N LYS A 6 -55.64 -5.00 -2.47
CA LYS A 6 -55.50 -4.09 -3.59
C LYS A 6 -54.97 -2.75 -3.04
N ALA A 7 -53.70 -2.50 -3.20
CA ALA A 7 -53.13 -1.18 -2.94
C ALA A 7 -53.44 -0.27 -4.13
N ALA A 8 -54.40 0.65 -3.95
CA ALA A 8 -54.54 1.80 -4.82
C ALA A 8 -53.32 2.70 -4.59
N VAL A 9 -52.53 2.92 -5.63
CA VAL A 9 -51.40 3.84 -5.61
C VAL A 9 -51.94 5.26 -5.39
N LYS A 10 -51.80 5.79 -4.18
CA LYS A 10 -51.86 7.21 -3.93
C LYS A 10 -50.45 7.75 -3.94
N THR A 11 -50.23 8.72 -4.81
CA THR A 11 -49.02 9.54 -4.90
C THR A 11 -48.48 9.92 -3.52
N GLY A 12 -47.23 9.60 -3.28
CA GLY A 12 -46.43 10.09 -2.18
C GLY A 12 -46.44 9.20 -0.93
N PHE A 13 -45.69 8.13 -0.93
CA PHE A 13 -45.30 7.46 0.30
C PHE A 13 -43.78 7.59 0.52
N VAL A 14 -43.44 8.48 1.46
CA VAL A 14 -42.20 8.35 2.24
C VAL A 14 -42.56 7.32 3.32
N ILE A 15 -42.03 6.12 3.25
CA ILE A 15 -42.07 5.16 4.36
C ILE A 15 -40.96 5.52 5.30
N THR A 16 -41.22 6.41 6.26
CA THR A 16 -40.38 6.61 7.39
C THR A 16 -40.70 5.57 8.46
N GLY A 17 -39.76 4.65 8.65
CA GLY A 17 -39.42 4.15 9.94
C GLY A 17 -40.22 3.08 10.62
N ARG A 18 -39.48 2.27 11.30
CA ARG A 18 -39.69 1.29 12.35
C ARG A 18 -40.08 -0.10 11.90
N GLU A 19 -39.04 -0.96 12.07
CA GLU A 19 -39.16 -2.41 12.22
C GLU A 19 -40.29 -3.07 11.38
N VAL A 20 -39.93 -3.48 10.18
CA VAL A 20 -40.69 -4.51 9.49
C VAL A 20 -39.72 -5.60 9.09
N GLN A 21 -39.54 -6.58 9.97
CA GLN A 21 -39.29 -7.94 9.53
C GLN A 21 -40.56 -8.39 8.75
N GLN A 22 -40.60 -8.11 7.47
CA GLN A 22 -41.49 -8.79 6.52
C GLN A 22 -41.19 -8.31 5.11
N ASP A 23 -40.93 -9.27 4.23
CA ASP A 23 -40.83 -9.09 2.79
C ASP A 23 -42.00 -8.24 2.29
N VAL A 24 -41.74 -7.02 1.85
CA VAL A 24 -42.76 -6.17 1.24
C VAL A 24 -42.75 -6.44 -0.25
N TYR A 25 -43.67 -7.29 -0.71
CA TYR A 25 -43.88 -7.52 -2.12
C TYR A 25 -44.76 -6.42 -2.68
N PHE A 26 -44.29 -5.67 -3.66
CA PHE A 26 -45.10 -4.80 -4.48
C PHE A 26 -45.38 -5.51 -5.81
N ASP A 27 -46.57 -6.04 -5.98
CA ASP A 27 -47.02 -6.56 -7.26
C ASP A 27 -47.49 -5.41 -8.16
N LEU A 28 -46.61 -4.94 -9.04
CA LEU A 28 -47.01 -4.05 -10.14
C LEU A 28 -47.52 -4.90 -11.29
N LYS A 29 -48.77 -4.70 -11.69
CA LYS A 29 -49.35 -5.38 -12.89
C LYS A 29 -48.66 -4.86 -14.14
N ILE A 30 -48.08 -5.75 -14.92
CA ILE A 30 -47.40 -5.48 -16.16
C ILE A 30 -48.07 -6.27 -17.27
N GLY A 31 -48.98 -5.66 -18.03
CA GLY A 31 -49.68 -6.39 -19.08
C GLY A 31 -50.19 -7.76 -18.59
N ASN A 32 -49.53 -8.84 -19.03
CA ASN A 32 -49.80 -10.22 -18.57
C ASN A 32 -48.87 -10.72 -17.45
N GLY A 33 -47.94 -9.89 -16.94
CA GLY A 33 -46.94 -10.24 -15.91
C GLY A 33 -46.93 -9.27 -14.72
N THR A 34 -46.10 -9.57 -13.71
CA THR A 34 -45.89 -8.76 -12.51
C THR A 34 -44.42 -8.48 -12.31
N LEU A 35 -44.07 -7.27 -11.81
CA LEU A 35 -42.74 -6.95 -11.30
C LEU A 35 -42.80 -6.97 -9.78
N GLY A 36 -42.07 -7.88 -9.16
CA GLY A 36 -41.81 -7.92 -7.72
C GLY A 36 -40.40 -7.44 -7.41
N ILE A 37 -40.24 -6.52 -6.45
CA ILE A 37 -38.98 -6.08 -5.93
C ILE A 37 -38.88 -6.50 -4.48
N GLN A 38 -37.87 -7.30 -4.16
CA GLN A 38 -37.56 -7.74 -2.80
C GLN A 38 -36.33 -7.04 -2.28
N LEU A 39 -36.35 -6.54 -1.05
CA LEU A 39 -35.21 -5.98 -0.37
C LEU A 39 -34.47 -7.09 0.41
N GLY A 40 -33.25 -7.37 0.01
CA GLY A 40 -32.37 -8.28 0.69
C GLY A 40 -31.52 -7.58 1.75
N GLU A 41 -30.50 -8.28 2.22
CA GLU A 41 -29.58 -7.76 3.22
C GLU A 41 -28.90 -6.48 2.72
N GLY A 42 -28.68 -5.53 3.61
CA GLY A 42 -27.94 -4.30 3.32
C GLY A 42 -28.70 -3.24 2.53
N VAL A 43 -29.90 -3.53 2.02
CA VAL A 43 -30.73 -2.55 1.33
C VAL A 43 -31.75 -1.96 2.29
N GLU A 44 -31.85 -0.63 2.31
CA GLU A 44 -32.80 0.10 3.14
C GLU A 44 -34.10 0.40 2.38
N SER A 45 -34.00 0.92 1.16
CA SER A 45 -35.11 1.29 0.32
C SER A 45 -34.70 1.42 -1.15
N TYR A 46 -35.69 1.57 -2.02
CA TYR A 46 -35.49 1.93 -3.42
C TYR A 46 -36.57 2.92 -3.90
N GLU A 47 -36.23 3.66 -4.95
CA GLU A 47 -37.12 4.57 -5.64
C GLU A 47 -36.99 4.37 -7.15
N PHE A 48 -38.12 4.49 -7.87
CA PHE A 48 -38.08 4.53 -9.33
C PHE A 48 -37.54 5.91 -9.78
N GLU A 49 -36.53 5.94 -10.63
CA GLU A 49 -36.02 7.21 -11.18
C GLU A 49 -37.05 7.93 -12.05
N ASP A 50 -37.96 7.15 -12.73
CA ASP A 50 -39.09 7.67 -13.42
C ASP A 50 -40.41 7.31 -12.67
N PRO A 51 -40.90 8.18 -11.79
CA PRO A 51 -42.14 7.93 -11.06
C PRO A 51 -43.39 7.89 -11.96
N ALA A 52 -43.32 8.37 -13.22
CA ALA A 52 -44.45 8.28 -14.14
C ALA A 52 -44.78 6.83 -14.53
N LEU A 53 -43.81 5.92 -14.44
CA LEU A 53 -44.03 4.49 -14.64
C LEU A 53 -45.04 3.90 -13.65
N LEU A 54 -45.09 4.44 -12.43
CA LEU A 54 -46.00 4.00 -11.38
C LEU A 54 -47.45 4.58 -11.55
N ALA A 55 -47.57 5.67 -12.28
CA ALA A 55 -48.85 6.36 -12.51
C ALA A 55 -49.64 5.77 -13.67
N SER A 56 -49.06 4.89 -14.48
CA SER A 56 -49.73 4.30 -15.64
C SER A 56 -50.82 3.32 -15.22
N SER A 57 -52.04 3.58 -15.64
CA SER A 57 -53.19 2.65 -15.44
C SER A 57 -53.06 1.37 -16.27
N GLU A 58 -52.22 1.37 -17.31
CA GLU A 58 -51.97 0.22 -18.19
C GLU A 58 -50.82 -0.67 -17.67
N GLY A 59 -50.11 -0.22 -16.59
CA GLY A 59 -48.91 -0.88 -16.07
C GLY A 59 -47.68 -0.60 -16.93
N ILE A 60 -46.55 -1.23 -16.56
CA ILE A 60 -45.26 -1.10 -17.27
C ILE A 60 -45.29 -2.06 -18.48
N LYS A 61 -44.98 -1.56 -19.67
CA LYS A 61 -44.96 -2.37 -20.90
C LYS A 61 -43.65 -3.16 -21.02
N PRO A 62 -43.65 -4.39 -21.56
CA PRO A 62 -42.44 -5.08 -21.93
C PRO A 62 -41.56 -4.22 -22.84
N GLY A 63 -40.25 -4.29 -22.67
CA GLY A 63 -39.27 -3.46 -23.38
C GLY A 63 -39.01 -2.10 -22.74
N THR A 64 -39.75 -1.72 -21.69
CA THR A 64 -39.50 -0.47 -20.95
C THR A 64 -38.24 -0.61 -20.11
N LEU A 65 -37.36 0.39 -20.19
CA LEU A 65 -36.18 0.50 -19.30
C LEU A 65 -36.69 0.94 -17.91
N ILE A 66 -36.29 0.17 -16.91
CA ILE A 66 -36.57 0.45 -15.51
C ILE A 66 -35.22 0.84 -14.86
N SER A 67 -35.24 1.92 -14.09
CA SER A 67 -34.08 2.34 -13.26
C SER A 67 -34.56 2.57 -11.83
N LEU A 68 -33.93 1.89 -10.91
CA LEU A 68 -34.18 1.94 -9.47
C LEU A 68 -32.99 2.57 -8.76
N LYS A 69 -33.19 3.71 -8.13
CA LYS A 69 -32.20 4.27 -7.20
C LYS A 69 -32.35 3.57 -5.87
N VAL A 70 -31.28 2.92 -5.41
CA VAL A 70 -31.29 2.08 -4.21
C VAL A 70 -30.55 2.77 -3.07
N ASN A 71 -31.17 2.84 -1.91
CA ASN A 71 -30.53 3.34 -0.69
C ASN A 71 -30.02 2.15 0.11
N LEU A 72 -28.73 2.19 0.45
CA LEU A 72 -28.08 1.14 1.23
C LEU A 72 -28.06 1.51 2.70
N LYS A 73 -28.07 0.51 3.57
CA LYS A 73 -27.81 0.68 5.00
C LYS A 73 -26.38 1.10 5.23
N GLU A 74 -26.14 1.83 6.30
CA GLU A 74 -24.77 2.20 6.71
C GLU A 74 -23.89 0.95 6.89
N GLY A 75 -22.67 1.00 6.36
CA GLY A 75 -21.70 -0.10 6.39
C GLY A 75 -21.95 -1.19 5.33
N TYR A 76 -22.77 -0.91 4.32
CA TYR A 76 -23.02 -1.81 3.20
C TYR A 76 -22.66 -1.18 1.85
N GLY A 77 -22.26 -2.01 0.90
CA GLY A 77 -21.89 -1.66 -0.47
C GLY A 77 -22.01 -2.84 -1.41
N GLY A 78 -21.45 -2.76 -2.62
CA GLY A 78 -21.44 -3.85 -3.57
C GLY A 78 -22.85 -4.29 -3.97
N LEU A 79 -23.76 -3.32 -4.20
CA LEU A 79 -25.16 -3.56 -4.59
C LEU A 79 -25.23 -4.54 -5.77
N GLU A 80 -26.12 -5.51 -5.63
CA GLU A 80 -26.40 -6.53 -6.63
C GLU A 80 -27.90 -6.69 -6.81
N ALA A 81 -28.32 -6.95 -8.03
CA ALA A 81 -29.70 -7.33 -8.37
C ALA A 81 -29.70 -8.76 -8.88
N VAL A 82 -30.49 -9.61 -8.26
CA VAL A 82 -30.58 -11.04 -8.56
C VAL A 82 -31.99 -11.42 -8.92
N SER A 83 -32.15 -12.29 -9.91
CA SER A 83 -33.45 -12.86 -10.33
C SER A 83 -33.29 -14.33 -10.72
N GLU A 84 -34.33 -15.13 -10.49
CA GLU A 84 -34.45 -16.49 -11.04
C GLU A 84 -34.68 -16.48 -12.56
N ASN A 85 -35.17 -15.38 -13.13
CA ASN A 85 -35.35 -15.23 -14.58
C ASN A 85 -34.00 -15.00 -15.24
N LYS A 86 -33.46 -16.03 -15.90
CA LYS A 86 -32.16 -16.04 -16.57
C LYS A 86 -32.06 -15.08 -17.77
N ASN A 87 -33.17 -14.58 -18.25
CA ASN A 87 -33.25 -13.64 -19.37
C ASN A 87 -33.24 -12.16 -18.89
N ALA A 88 -33.26 -11.93 -17.58
CA ALA A 88 -33.15 -10.58 -17.00
C ALA A 88 -31.70 -10.20 -16.84
N GLU A 89 -31.27 -9.17 -17.55
CA GLU A 89 -29.94 -8.58 -17.42
C GLU A 89 -30.04 -7.31 -16.59
N PHE A 90 -29.18 -7.19 -15.58
CA PHE A 90 -29.12 -6.04 -14.68
C PHE A 90 -27.81 -5.28 -14.87
N THR A 91 -27.91 -3.97 -14.93
CA THR A 91 -26.76 -3.07 -14.84
C THR A 91 -26.81 -2.34 -13.50
N VAL A 92 -25.73 -2.39 -12.74
CA VAL A 92 -25.60 -1.68 -11.46
C VAL A 92 -24.51 -0.63 -11.58
N LYS A 93 -24.87 0.63 -11.34
CA LYS A 93 -23.92 1.75 -11.35
C LYS A 93 -24.38 2.82 -10.37
N ASP A 94 -23.47 3.28 -9.51
CA ASP A 94 -23.74 4.39 -8.57
C ASP A 94 -25.03 4.19 -7.72
N ASN A 95 -25.23 2.94 -7.26
CA ASN A 95 -26.44 2.50 -6.55
C ASN A 95 -27.74 2.64 -7.36
N VAL A 96 -27.66 2.69 -8.68
CA VAL A 96 -28.80 2.58 -9.58
C VAL A 96 -28.78 1.21 -10.24
N VAL A 97 -29.88 0.49 -10.12
CA VAL A 97 -30.12 -0.79 -10.82
C VAL A 97 -31.01 -0.52 -12.02
N SER A 98 -30.54 -0.87 -13.21
CA SER A 98 -31.29 -0.71 -14.45
C SER A 98 -31.46 -2.04 -15.16
N PHE A 99 -32.63 -2.27 -15.71
CA PHE A 99 -32.98 -3.45 -16.49
C PHE A 99 -34.11 -3.15 -17.46
N VAL A 100 -34.24 -3.99 -18.49
CA VAL A 100 -35.37 -3.91 -19.43
C VAL A 100 -36.45 -4.85 -18.98
N MET A 101 -37.69 -4.37 -18.91
CA MET A 101 -38.85 -5.16 -18.51
C MET A 101 -39.09 -6.29 -19.49
N PRO A 102 -39.06 -7.57 -19.06
CA PRO A 102 -39.36 -8.71 -19.93
C PRO A 102 -40.87 -8.84 -20.23
N THR A 103 -41.21 -9.77 -21.10
CA THR A 103 -42.61 -10.11 -21.41
C THR A 103 -43.31 -10.94 -20.31
N GLU A 104 -42.48 -11.55 -19.45
CA GLU A 104 -42.90 -12.42 -18.35
C GLU A 104 -42.82 -11.70 -17.01
N SER A 105 -43.38 -12.30 -15.98
CA SER A 105 -43.24 -11.82 -14.61
C SER A 105 -41.76 -11.83 -14.22
N LEU A 106 -41.33 -10.77 -13.53
CA LEU A 106 -39.98 -10.61 -13.04
C LEU A 106 -39.98 -10.38 -11.53
N SER A 107 -39.26 -11.21 -10.79
CA SER A 107 -38.94 -10.98 -9.40
C SER A 107 -37.47 -10.62 -9.28
N VAL A 108 -37.16 -9.48 -8.66
CA VAL A 108 -35.81 -8.96 -8.48
C VAL A 108 -35.55 -8.84 -7.00
N THR A 109 -34.47 -9.45 -6.53
CA THR A 109 -33.95 -9.23 -5.18
C THR A 109 -32.78 -8.24 -5.26
N LEU A 110 -32.89 -7.13 -4.55
CA LEU A 110 -31.84 -6.15 -4.36
C LEU A 110 -31.12 -6.48 -3.08
N GLN A 111 -29.81 -6.75 -3.15
CA GLN A 111 -29.01 -7.07 -1.98
C GLN A 111 -27.68 -6.30 -2.00
N ALA A 112 -27.14 -6.06 -0.83
CA ALA A 112 -25.85 -5.43 -0.67
C ALA A 112 -25.04 -6.17 0.42
N TYR A 113 -23.75 -5.98 0.42
CA TYR A 113 -22.80 -6.74 1.23
C TYR A 113 -22.13 -5.83 2.25
N ARG A 114 -21.70 -6.39 3.37
CA ARG A 114 -20.96 -5.65 4.37
C ARG A 114 -19.69 -5.08 3.78
N LEU A 115 -19.37 -3.85 4.19
CA LEU A 115 -18.12 -3.19 3.87
C LEU A 115 -17.06 -3.55 4.92
N HIS A 116 -15.90 -3.93 4.43
CA HIS A 116 -14.69 -4.08 5.22
C HIS A 116 -13.65 -3.08 4.77
N THR A 117 -12.71 -2.77 5.66
CA THR A 117 -11.68 -1.77 5.42
C THR A 117 -10.31 -2.40 5.22
N ILE A 118 -9.52 -1.81 4.32
CA ILE A 118 -8.07 -1.93 4.35
C ILE A 118 -7.51 -0.59 4.81
N THR A 119 -6.86 -0.59 5.97
CA THR A 119 -6.13 0.57 6.48
C THR A 119 -4.65 0.42 6.13
N TYR A 120 -4.12 1.31 5.33
CA TYR A 120 -2.73 1.33 4.89
C TYR A 120 -1.91 2.27 5.78
N LEU A 121 -0.85 1.76 6.40
CA LEU A 121 0.05 2.51 7.27
C LEU A 121 1.43 2.66 6.62
N TYR A 122 1.98 3.88 6.65
CA TYR A 122 3.33 4.13 6.16
C TYR A 122 4.40 3.36 6.93
N GLN A 123 4.17 3.11 8.21
CA GLN A 123 5.14 2.47 9.11
C GLN A 123 6.54 3.10 9.05
N TYR A 124 6.59 4.40 8.95
CA TYR A 124 7.82 5.18 8.94
C TYR A 124 7.68 6.41 9.83
N LYS A 125 8.78 6.89 10.39
CA LYS A 125 8.87 7.99 11.39
C LYS A 125 7.92 9.15 11.11
N GLY A 126 6.99 9.41 12.03
CA GLY A 126 6.06 10.53 11.96
C GLY A 126 4.96 10.41 10.90
N TYR A 127 4.98 9.36 10.08
CA TYR A 127 3.92 9.07 9.13
C TYR A 127 2.90 8.12 9.76
N GLY A 128 1.62 8.45 9.62
CA GLY A 128 0.50 7.66 10.13
C GLY A 128 -0.17 6.83 9.06
N THR A 129 -1.49 6.95 8.98
CA THR A 129 -2.29 6.29 7.94
C THR A 129 -2.03 6.93 6.58
N TYR A 130 -1.70 6.10 5.59
CA TYR A 130 -1.58 6.51 4.20
C TYR A 130 -2.94 6.74 3.57
N GLN A 131 -3.79 5.71 3.63
CA GLN A 131 -5.19 5.78 3.21
C GLN A 131 -6.02 4.67 3.88
N THR A 132 -7.34 4.77 3.74
CA THR A 132 -8.28 3.69 4.04
C THR A 132 -9.12 3.44 2.78
N ALA A 133 -9.24 2.19 2.38
CA ALA A 133 -10.10 1.75 1.29
C ALA A 133 -11.21 0.85 1.82
N TYR A 134 -12.37 0.89 1.16
CA TYR A 134 -13.55 0.13 1.53
C TYR A 134 -13.88 -0.86 0.42
N PHE A 135 -14.16 -2.10 0.78
CA PHE A 135 -14.53 -3.17 -0.14
C PHE A 135 -15.72 -3.92 0.40
N ALA A 136 -16.73 -4.15 -0.42
CA ALA A 136 -17.83 -5.03 -0.05
C ALA A 136 -17.37 -6.50 -0.08
N GLU A 137 -18.05 -7.36 0.69
CA GLU A 137 -17.70 -8.79 0.79
C GLU A 137 -17.75 -9.55 -0.54
N ASN A 138 -18.44 -9.03 -1.54
CA ASN A 138 -18.52 -9.57 -2.90
C ASN A 138 -17.51 -8.92 -3.88
N GLU A 139 -16.79 -7.89 -3.45
CA GLU A 139 -15.80 -7.18 -4.26
C GLU A 139 -14.40 -7.70 -4.03
N LYS A 140 -13.62 -7.79 -5.10
CA LYS A 140 -12.20 -8.12 -5.02
C LYS A 140 -11.40 -6.89 -4.63
N THR A 141 -10.44 -7.09 -3.74
CA THR A 141 -9.51 -6.03 -3.35
C THR A 141 -8.60 -5.64 -4.49
N THR A 142 -8.28 -4.36 -4.56
CA THR A 142 -7.30 -3.79 -5.48
C THR A 142 -6.22 -3.07 -4.70
N GLU A 143 -4.99 -3.11 -5.21
CA GLU A 143 -3.88 -2.41 -4.59
C GLU A 143 -4.10 -0.89 -4.63
N ALA A 144 -3.79 -0.21 -3.53
CA ALA A 144 -3.73 1.24 -3.46
C ALA A 144 -2.59 1.78 -4.33
N GLN A 145 -2.67 3.05 -4.73
CA GLN A 145 -1.51 3.72 -5.31
C GLN A 145 -0.33 3.58 -4.34
N GLN A 146 0.86 3.26 -4.88
CA GLN A 146 2.05 3.10 -4.06
C GLN A 146 2.42 4.41 -3.36
N PRO A 147 2.69 4.37 -2.05
CA PRO A 147 3.12 5.54 -1.31
C PRO A 147 4.54 5.94 -1.72
N VAL A 148 4.87 7.23 -1.59
CA VAL A 148 6.18 7.78 -1.91
C VAL A 148 6.73 8.51 -0.71
N ILE A 149 7.95 8.16 -0.29
CA ILE A 149 8.76 8.89 0.69
C ILE A 149 10.12 9.15 0.07
N GLU A 150 10.57 10.39 0.10
CA GLU A 150 11.86 10.77 -0.45
C GLU A 150 13.02 10.00 0.22
N GLY A 151 13.92 9.46 -0.59
CA GLY A 151 15.05 8.65 -0.12
C GLY A 151 14.70 7.22 0.26
N LEU A 152 13.45 6.80 0.12
CA LEU A 152 13.01 5.42 0.36
C LEU A 152 12.44 4.76 -0.88
N THR A 153 12.55 3.45 -0.94
CA THR A 153 11.94 2.60 -1.97
C THR A 153 10.88 1.72 -1.31
N PHE A 154 9.64 1.83 -1.80
CA PHE A 154 8.54 0.97 -1.36
C PHE A 154 8.74 -0.46 -1.88
N ARG A 155 8.53 -1.47 -1.00
CA ARG A 155 8.76 -2.89 -1.28
C ARG A 155 7.49 -3.72 -1.30
N GLY A 156 6.44 -3.28 -0.63
CA GLY A 156 5.18 -3.99 -0.55
C GLY A 156 4.41 -3.70 0.73
N TRP A 157 3.24 -4.31 0.81
CA TRP A 157 2.35 -4.25 1.97
C TRP A 157 2.40 -5.54 2.75
N TYR A 158 2.44 -5.49 4.07
CA TYR A 158 2.47 -6.63 4.98
C TYR A 158 1.33 -6.56 5.98
N THR A 159 0.83 -7.72 6.43
CA THR A 159 -0.25 -7.80 7.44
C THR A 159 0.27 -7.70 8.87
N THR A 160 1.57 -7.76 9.08
CA THR A 160 2.23 -7.70 10.39
C THR A 160 3.13 -6.48 10.48
N SER A 161 3.17 -5.84 11.64
CA SER A 161 3.98 -4.64 11.87
C SER A 161 5.49 -4.90 11.91
N ASP A 162 5.90 -6.14 12.11
CA ASP A 162 7.31 -6.57 12.05
C ASP A 162 7.73 -6.97 10.64
N LEU A 163 6.82 -6.84 9.65
CA LEU A 163 7.06 -7.13 8.23
C LEU A 163 7.54 -8.56 7.99
N THR A 164 7.08 -9.50 8.82
CA THR A 164 7.37 -10.93 8.66
C THR A 164 6.37 -11.58 7.71
N GLY A 165 6.80 -12.67 7.06
CA GLY A 165 6.00 -13.42 6.09
C GLY A 165 6.11 -12.88 4.67
N GLU A 166 5.12 -13.23 3.86
CA GLU A 166 5.05 -12.78 2.46
C GLU A 166 4.27 -11.47 2.34
N PRO A 167 4.56 -10.66 1.33
CA PRO A 167 3.76 -9.47 1.03
C PRO A 167 2.28 -9.82 0.80
N TYR A 168 1.40 -8.93 1.22
CA TYR A 168 -0.05 -9.08 1.02
C TYR A 168 -0.39 -9.11 -0.47
N THR A 169 -1.21 -10.08 -0.85
CA THR A 169 -1.67 -10.26 -2.23
C THR A 169 -3.10 -9.76 -2.37
N PHE A 170 -3.33 -8.87 -3.33
CA PHE A 170 -4.65 -8.35 -3.66
C PHE A 170 -5.38 -9.27 -4.66
N GLY A 171 -6.69 -9.09 -4.80
CA GLY A 171 -7.51 -9.84 -5.75
C GLY A 171 -8.52 -10.80 -5.11
N ASP A 172 -8.45 -11.00 -3.80
CA ASP A 172 -9.45 -11.74 -3.04
C ASP A 172 -10.48 -10.82 -2.39
N THR A 173 -11.60 -11.37 -1.96
CA THR A 173 -12.63 -10.65 -1.20
C THR A 173 -12.26 -10.57 0.27
N LEU A 174 -12.69 -9.50 0.95
CA LEU A 174 -12.50 -9.35 2.40
C LEU A 174 -13.65 -9.98 3.17
N LYS A 175 -13.33 -10.54 4.36
CA LYS A 175 -14.31 -11.01 5.35
C LYS A 175 -14.17 -10.31 6.70
N THR A 176 -13.10 -9.55 6.87
CA THR A 176 -12.79 -8.76 8.07
C THR A 176 -11.94 -7.56 7.67
N ASP A 177 -11.89 -6.56 8.52
CA ASP A 177 -10.97 -5.42 8.36
C ASP A 177 -9.51 -5.88 8.40
N VAL A 178 -8.69 -5.25 7.58
CA VAL A 178 -7.26 -5.56 7.46
C VAL A 178 -6.45 -4.28 7.66
N THR A 179 -5.34 -4.38 8.40
CA THR A 179 -4.33 -3.32 8.46
C THR A 179 -3.09 -3.79 7.70
N LEU A 180 -2.61 -2.95 6.80
CA LEU A 180 -1.42 -3.20 6.00
C LEU A 180 -0.32 -2.21 6.35
N TYR A 181 0.88 -2.72 6.50
CA TYR A 181 2.09 -2.01 6.87
C TYR A 181 3.05 -1.95 5.68
N ALA A 182 3.51 -0.75 5.34
CA ALA A 182 4.43 -0.55 4.23
C ALA A 182 5.85 -1.02 4.61
N ASP A 183 6.46 -1.83 3.76
CA ASP A 183 7.89 -2.15 3.83
C ASP A 183 8.69 -1.17 2.98
N TRP A 184 9.79 -0.67 3.53
CA TRP A 184 10.66 0.31 2.92
C TRP A 184 12.10 -0.15 2.92
N THR A 185 12.83 0.19 1.87
CA THR A 185 14.29 0.13 1.84
C THR A 185 14.87 1.48 1.46
N CYS A 186 16.13 1.69 1.81
CA CYS A 186 16.88 2.87 1.42
C CYS A 186 18.20 2.48 0.79
N ASN A 187 18.77 3.38 0.02
CA ASN A 187 20.09 3.22 -0.56
C ASN A 187 21.13 3.96 0.29
N VAL A 188 22.22 3.27 0.63
CA VAL A 188 23.40 3.89 1.22
C VAL A 188 24.54 3.79 0.21
N THR A 189 25.06 4.92 -0.21
CA THR A 189 26.23 5.00 -1.10
C THR A 189 27.48 5.21 -0.28
N VAL A 190 28.49 4.38 -0.48
CA VAL A 190 29.76 4.45 0.24
C VAL A 190 30.87 4.93 -0.69
N HIS A 191 31.49 6.04 -0.35
CA HIS A 191 32.57 6.66 -1.10
C HIS A 191 33.92 6.41 -0.41
N PHE A 192 34.82 5.78 -1.12
CA PHE A 192 36.16 5.45 -0.63
C PHE A 192 37.22 6.37 -1.28
N THR A 193 37.09 7.66 -1.15
CA THR A 193 38.03 8.61 -1.73
C THR A 193 39.10 8.96 -0.73
N PRO A 194 40.36 8.93 -1.09
CA PRO A 194 41.07 8.62 -2.33
C PRO A 194 41.55 7.17 -2.42
N ALA A 195 40.69 6.19 -2.29
CA ALA A 195 40.99 4.79 -2.09
C ALA A 195 41.88 4.15 -3.17
N LYS A 196 42.97 3.55 -2.72
CA LYS A 196 43.65 2.45 -3.40
C LYS A 196 43.61 1.27 -2.45
N GLY A 197 42.84 0.22 -2.79
CA GLY A 197 42.76 -0.96 -1.94
C GLY A 197 41.54 -1.81 -2.20
N THR A 198 41.42 -2.90 -1.50
CA THR A 198 40.27 -3.75 -1.49
C THR A 198 39.28 -3.31 -0.40
N ALA A 199 38.12 -2.91 -0.77
CA ALA A 199 36.99 -2.76 0.16
C ALA A 199 36.10 -3.98 0.05
N SER A 200 35.50 -4.40 1.14
CA SER A 200 34.52 -5.46 1.17
C SER A 200 33.29 -5.04 1.97
N TYR A 201 32.17 -5.71 1.70
CA TYR A 201 30.98 -5.65 2.52
C TYR A 201 30.39 -7.04 2.70
N TRP A 202 29.59 -7.22 3.74
CA TRP A 202 28.91 -8.48 4.00
C TRP A 202 27.52 -8.46 3.40
N GLN A 203 27.18 -9.48 2.59
CA GLN A 203 25.84 -9.68 2.03
C GLN A 203 25.23 -10.97 2.57
N GLY A 204 23.92 -10.92 2.89
CA GLY A 204 23.19 -12.06 3.45
C GLY A 204 23.15 -12.04 4.98
N THR A 205 22.48 -13.05 5.56
CA THR A 205 22.29 -13.20 7.02
C THR A 205 22.62 -14.61 7.48
N GLY A 206 23.06 -14.76 8.72
CA GLY A 206 23.33 -16.06 9.32
C GLY A 206 24.41 -16.86 8.58
N ALA A 207 24.13 -18.13 8.29
CA ALA A 207 25.08 -19.04 7.63
C ALA A 207 25.30 -18.73 6.14
N ASP A 208 24.40 -17.98 5.51
CA ASP A 208 24.49 -17.56 4.10
C ASP A 208 25.20 -16.22 3.92
N ARG A 209 25.74 -15.65 4.98
CA ARG A 209 26.48 -14.39 4.94
C ARG A 209 27.78 -14.58 4.15
N GLN A 210 27.94 -13.78 3.07
CA GLN A 210 29.10 -13.80 2.20
C GLN A 210 29.79 -12.45 2.21
N GLU A 211 31.13 -12.45 2.27
CA GLU A 211 31.94 -11.26 2.11
C GLU A 211 32.13 -10.97 0.62
N ILE A 212 31.69 -9.80 0.18
CA ILE A 212 31.81 -9.35 -1.21
C ILE A 212 32.94 -8.32 -1.28
N TYR A 213 33.96 -8.63 -2.05
CA TYR A 213 35.10 -7.76 -2.25
C TYR A 213 34.86 -6.85 -3.46
N LEU A 214 35.08 -5.56 -3.25
CA LEU A 214 35.08 -4.57 -4.33
C LEU A 214 36.53 -4.40 -4.79
N LEU A 215 36.84 -4.97 -5.94
CA LEU A 215 38.12 -4.75 -6.58
C LEU A 215 38.06 -3.44 -7.36
N GLY A 216 38.80 -2.44 -6.87
CA GLY A 216 38.94 -1.18 -7.59
C GLY A 216 39.92 -1.28 -8.75
N ASP A 217 39.64 -0.56 -9.81
CA ASP A 217 40.61 -0.29 -10.86
C ASP A 217 41.71 0.62 -10.23
N LYS A 218 42.99 0.30 -10.46
CA LYS A 218 44.10 1.06 -9.97
C LYS A 218 44.14 2.54 -10.43
N ASN A 219 43.34 2.85 -11.44
CA ASN A 219 43.19 4.20 -12.00
C ASN A 219 42.03 4.99 -11.42
N GLN A 220 41.15 4.36 -10.62
CA GLN A 220 40.06 5.07 -9.98
C GLN A 220 40.51 5.83 -8.76
N THR A 221 40.05 7.06 -8.63
CA THR A 221 40.35 7.92 -7.48
C THR A 221 39.36 7.75 -6.34
N TYR A 222 38.27 7.06 -6.59
CA TYR A 222 37.25 6.71 -5.58
C TYR A 222 36.50 5.44 -5.97
N TYR A 223 35.93 4.79 -4.96
CA TYR A 223 35.00 3.69 -5.12
C TYR A 223 33.62 4.09 -4.59
N GLN A 224 32.59 3.63 -5.26
CA GLN A 224 31.21 3.87 -4.87
C GLN A 224 30.44 2.57 -5.00
N PHE A 225 29.69 2.21 -3.99
CA PHE A 225 28.68 1.17 -4.08
C PHE A 225 27.44 1.54 -3.28
N THR A 226 26.30 0.98 -3.67
CA THR A 226 25.01 1.30 -3.10
C THR A 226 24.39 0.06 -2.47
N TYR A 227 24.01 0.16 -1.22
CA TYR A 227 23.13 -0.82 -0.55
C TYR A 227 21.68 -0.48 -0.87
N SER A 228 21.04 -1.34 -1.66
CA SER A 228 19.65 -1.11 -2.10
C SER A 228 18.60 -1.85 -1.27
N THR A 229 19.01 -2.65 -0.29
CA THR A 229 18.12 -3.53 0.48
C THR A 229 18.10 -3.24 1.97
N LEU A 230 18.72 -2.15 2.41
CA LEU A 230 18.82 -1.79 3.82
C LEU A 230 17.48 -1.17 4.25
N ARG A 231 16.87 -1.71 5.31
CA ARG A 231 15.66 -1.12 5.90
C ARG A 231 16.02 0.09 6.77
N PRO A 232 15.19 1.13 6.80
CA PRO A 232 15.33 2.20 7.79
C PRO A 232 15.43 1.63 9.20
N GLU A 233 16.22 2.24 10.06
CA GLU A 233 16.56 1.79 11.43
C GLU A 233 17.46 0.55 11.51
N GLU A 234 17.84 -0.06 10.41
CA GLU A 234 18.91 -1.06 10.42
C GLU A 234 20.28 -0.38 10.61
N LYS A 235 21.20 -1.11 11.22
CA LYS A 235 22.59 -0.67 11.33
C LYS A 235 23.27 -0.74 9.96
N LEU A 236 24.22 0.14 9.72
CA LEU A 236 25.12 -0.01 8.61
C LEU A 236 25.86 -1.35 8.73
N LEU A 237 26.03 -2.04 7.60
CA LEU A 237 26.83 -3.26 7.57
C LEU A 237 28.28 -2.95 7.93
N ASP A 238 28.98 -3.94 8.51
CA ASP A 238 30.43 -3.85 8.73
C ASP A 238 31.13 -3.66 7.40
N ILE A 239 31.51 -2.43 7.11
CA ILE A 239 32.29 -2.08 5.93
C ILE A 239 33.75 -2.19 6.34
N GLN A 240 34.52 -3.07 5.69
CA GLN A 240 35.93 -3.16 5.97
C GLN A 240 36.66 -1.85 5.64
N VAL A 241 37.55 -1.45 6.53
CA VAL A 241 38.36 -0.27 6.32
C VAL A 241 39.27 -0.51 5.12
N PRO A 242 39.20 0.33 4.07
CA PRO A 242 40.10 0.21 2.94
C PRO A 242 41.54 0.62 3.32
N GLU A 243 42.52 0.04 2.65
CA GLU A 243 43.92 0.46 2.77
C GLU A 243 44.24 1.50 1.69
N TYR A 244 44.92 2.54 2.10
CA TYR A 244 45.44 3.56 1.20
C TYR A 244 46.89 3.90 1.57
N GLU A 245 47.84 3.60 0.65
CA GLU A 245 49.26 3.77 0.87
C GLU A 245 49.64 5.23 1.19
N GLY A 246 50.31 5.46 2.29
CA GLY A 246 50.71 6.78 2.78
C GLY A 246 49.58 7.56 3.48
N TYR A 247 48.46 6.91 3.78
CA TYR A 247 47.33 7.51 4.51
C TYR A 247 46.85 6.60 5.64
N GLN A 248 46.35 7.21 6.70
CA GLN A 248 45.66 6.55 7.80
C GLN A 248 44.19 6.79 7.68
N PHE A 249 43.40 5.72 7.81
CA PHE A 249 41.93 5.81 7.87
C PHE A 249 41.50 6.47 9.19
N MET A 250 40.66 7.48 9.09
CA MET A 250 40.19 8.29 10.23
C MET A 250 38.74 7.99 10.63
N GLY A 251 37.99 7.28 9.79
CA GLY A 251 36.59 6.95 10.05
C GLY A 251 35.68 7.18 8.86
N TRP A 252 34.41 6.92 9.07
CA TRP A 252 33.35 7.17 8.12
C TRP A 252 32.61 8.46 8.46
N TYR A 253 32.27 9.25 7.48
CA TYR A 253 31.66 10.57 7.66
C TYR A 253 30.40 10.71 6.80
N ALA A 254 29.45 11.56 7.25
CA ALA A 254 28.24 11.87 6.51
C ALA A 254 28.41 13.01 5.49
N ASP A 255 29.59 13.64 5.46
CA ASP A 255 29.90 14.74 4.55
C ASP A 255 31.23 14.47 3.80
N PRO A 256 31.32 14.91 2.51
CA PRO A 256 32.48 14.64 1.67
C PRO A 256 33.78 15.30 2.16
N GLU A 257 33.66 16.38 2.93
CA GLU A 257 34.82 17.09 3.54
C GLU A 257 35.33 16.42 4.81
N CYS A 258 34.60 15.38 5.30
CA CYS A 258 34.92 14.67 6.53
C CYS A 258 35.09 15.62 7.74
N SER A 259 34.30 16.70 7.77
CA SER A 259 34.42 17.79 8.75
C SER A 259 33.52 17.55 9.99
N THR A 260 32.60 16.63 9.93
CA THR A 260 31.68 16.28 11.03
C THR A 260 32.32 15.22 11.95
N LYS A 261 31.58 14.80 12.96
CA LYS A 261 31.95 13.65 13.77
C LYS A 261 31.86 12.36 12.94
N ALA A 262 32.87 11.50 13.04
CA ALA A 262 32.87 10.20 12.42
C ALA A 262 31.62 9.36 12.83
N ILE A 263 31.06 8.64 11.88
CA ILE A 263 29.95 7.73 12.07
C ILE A 263 30.46 6.49 12.78
N ASP A 264 29.82 6.12 13.87
CA ASP A 264 30.00 4.83 14.52
C ASP A 264 29.07 3.80 13.87
N LEU A 265 29.60 2.94 13.01
CA LEU A 265 28.83 1.94 12.27
C LEU A 265 28.10 0.94 13.17
N GLU A 266 28.58 0.70 14.41
CA GLU A 266 27.96 -0.25 15.33
C GLU A 266 26.64 0.30 15.92
N THR A 267 26.56 1.60 16.06
CA THR A 267 25.39 2.26 16.69
C THR A 267 24.56 3.07 15.73
N TYR A 268 25.11 3.45 14.58
CA TYR A 268 24.41 4.29 13.62
C TYR A 268 23.28 3.52 12.93
N LYS A 269 22.09 4.09 12.96
CA LYS A 269 20.91 3.56 12.27
C LYS A 269 20.59 4.40 11.04
N VAL A 270 20.44 3.74 9.92
CA VAL A 270 20.07 4.41 8.67
C VAL A 270 18.64 4.93 8.76
N SER A 271 18.45 6.20 8.46
CA SER A 271 17.13 6.84 8.51
C SER A 271 16.50 7.08 7.13
N GLY A 272 17.24 6.82 6.06
CA GLY A 272 16.82 7.05 4.67
C GLY A 272 18.02 6.91 3.75
N GLY A 273 17.85 7.28 2.48
CA GLY A 273 18.96 7.33 1.52
C GLY A 273 20.04 8.30 1.97
N MET A 274 21.30 7.87 1.94
CA MET A 274 22.43 8.69 2.36
C MET A 274 23.71 8.29 1.67
N ASP A 275 24.67 9.21 1.68
CA ASP A 275 26.05 8.97 1.31
C ASP A 275 26.94 8.95 2.56
N ILE A 276 27.95 8.07 2.57
CA ILE A 276 29.01 8.05 3.59
C ILE A 276 30.38 8.08 2.91
N TYR A 277 31.33 8.72 3.55
CA TYR A 277 32.65 9.01 3.01
C TYR A 277 33.72 8.50 3.92
N ALA A 278 34.76 7.86 3.35
CA ALA A 278 35.96 7.48 4.08
C ALA A 278 36.86 8.72 4.30
N GLY A 279 37.16 9.01 5.55
CA GLY A 279 38.13 10.08 5.91
C GLY A 279 39.54 9.55 5.99
N TRP A 280 40.49 10.33 5.51
CA TRP A 280 41.88 9.99 5.41
C TRP A 280 42.79 11.10 5.94
N ALA A 281 43.81 10.74 6.74
CA ALA A 281 44.89 11.62 7.12
C ALA A 281 46.21 11.17 6.44
N LYS A 282 46.95 12.10 5.90
CA LYS A 282 48.26 11.78 5.28
C LYS A 282 49.25 11.40 6.36
N ILE A 283 49.96 10.28 6.17
CA ILE A 283 51.10 9.91 7.02
C ILE A 283 52.29 10.72 6.56
N VAL A 284 52.93 11.41 7.48
CA VAL A 284 54.18 12.17 7.26
C VAL A 284 55.28 11.57 8.08
N ASP A 285 56.44 11.34 7.47
CA ASP A 285 57.62 10.92 8.16
C ASP A 285 58.33 12.14 8.74
N ILE A 286 58.56 12.10 10.04
CA ILE A 286 59.32 13.14 10.75
C ILE A 286 60.72 12.61 11.04
N LEU A 287 61.70 13.26 10.51
CA LEU A 287 63.07 12.97 10.72
C LEU A 287 63.69 13.92 11.79
N PHE A 288 64.12 13.37 12.89
CA PHE A 288 64.78 14.13 13.93
C PHE A 288 66.28 13.95 13.80
N ASP A 289 66.99 15.03 13.57
CA ASP A 289 68.46 15.05 13.68
C ASP A 289 68.80 15.12 15.17
N LYS A 290 69.59 14.16 15.64
CA LYS A 290 70.06 14.12 17.03
C LYS A 290 71.00 15.28 17.41
N ASN A 291 71.49 15.99 16.38
CA ASN A 291 72.42 17.13 16.54
C ASN A 291 73.64 16.81 17.45
N ASP A 292 74.07 15.55 17.42
CA ASP A 292 75.23 15.04 18.18
C ASP A 292 76.51 14.84 17.31
N GLY A 293 76.40 15.27 16.03
CA GLY A 293 77.46 15.08 15.04
C GLY A 293 77.47 13.69 14.38
N SER A 294 76.51 12.81 14.72
CA SER A 294 76.32 11.55 14.04
C SER A 294 75.38 11.75 12.83
N ALA A 295 75.45 10.83 11.86
CA ALA A 295 74.55 10.82 10.74
C ALA A 295 73.23 10.06 11.09
N ASP A 296 73.00 9.71 12.36
CA ASP A 296 71.81 8.95 12.79
C ASP A 296 70.62 9.85 12.96
N THR A 297 69.53 9.50 12.32
CA THR A 297 68.20 10.15 12.45
C THR A 297 67.22 9.22 13.16
N LEU A 298 66.40 9.80 14.02
CA LEU A 298 65.22 9.13 14.56
C LEU A 298 64.04 9.35 13.59
N HIS A 299 63.42 8.26 13.20
CA HIS A 299 62.21 8.30 12.36
C HIS A 299 60.96 8.12 13.24
N GLU A 300 60.03 9.05 13.15
CA GLU A 300 58.69 8.89 13.69
C GLU A 300 57.66 9.16 12.58
N GLN A 301 56.58 8.45 12.62
CA GLN A 301 55.44 8.69 11.73
C GLN A 301 54.34 9.43 12.49
N ALA A 302 53.86 10.49 11.92
CA ALA A 302 52.72 11.24 12.44
C ALA A 302 51.67 11.42 11.36
N THR A 303 50.40 11.58 11.76
CA THR A 303 49.31 11.95 10.87
C THR A 303 49.11 13.46 10.94
N GLY A 304 49.10 14.10 9.77
CA GLY A 304 48.87 15.53 9.62
C GLY A 304 47.52 15.87 9.01
#